data_0a65bbcce21df4f6066c4e0f71e72fb7
#
_entry.id   0a65bbcce21df4f6066c4e0f71e72fb7
#
_cell.length_a   1.000
_cell.length_b   1.000
_cell.length_c   1.000
_cell.angle_alpha   90.00
_cell.angle_beta   90.00
_cell.angle_gamma   90.00
#
_symmetry.space_group_name_H-M   'P 1'
#
loop_
_entity.id
_entity.type
_entity.pdbx_description
1 polymer ?
#
loop_
_entity_poly.entity_id
_entity_poly.type
_entity_poly.pdbx_seq_one_letter_code
_entity_poly.pdbx_strand_id
1 'polypeptide(L)'
;MWRAPGMKRRSVPDLRFAVPGDIETRTGGYIYDRRLMLELRQLGWAIEHLSWSTSFPFPGSADLAASAKSLAAMPDHSLILIDGLAYGAMPALAEAEGRRLRLVGLVHHPLANETGLTSAQQALLMGSERRALRAARAVICTSATTARTLIDDYRIASDRLFIVRPGTDRLPSGQAPARPTNDVVHLLSVGTVTHRKGHDLLVEALALVADLRWFCTIAGSLDREPATVAAVSEKIAGHGLGNRIILAGEIADLSDLYRRADIFALASRYEGYGMAFAEALQHGLPVIGTTGGAIPEVVPPSAGILVPPDDVTALAPALRRLIADHAARRGFAAGAREAAAALPGWDEAARGVATVLQGIEP
;
A
#
# COMPACT_ATOMS: atom_id res chain seq x y z
N MET A 1 57.73 -4.39 -15.89
CA MET A 1 56.33 -4.67 -16.27
C MET A 1 55.53 -4.95 -15.00
N TRP A 2 54.86 -3.96 -14.50
CA TRP A 2 53.96 -4.10 -13.34
C TRP A 2 52.58 -4.50 -13.86
N ARG A 3 52.12 -5.72 -13.54
CA ARG A 3 50.72 -6.12 -13.77
C ARG A 3 49.89 -5.53 -12.63
N ALA A 4 48.94 -4.64 -12.95
CA ALA A 4 47.94 -4.17 -12.02
C ALA A 4 47.14 -5.36 -11.48
N PRO A 5 46.82 -5.40 -10.16
CA PRO A 5 45.97 -6.44 -9.60
C PRO A 5 44.57 -6.34 -10.23
N GLY A 6 44.11 -7.48 -10.77
CA GLY A 6 42.81 -7.56 -11.42
C GLY A 6 41.69 -7.06 -10.51
N MET A 7 41.03 -6.01 -10.92
CA MET A 7 39.78 -5.53 -10.35
C MET A 7 38.80 -6.69 -10.49
N LYS A 8 38.47 -7.37 -9.39
CA LYS A 8 37.34 -8.34 -9.35
C LYS A 8 36.11 -7.57 -9.87
N ARG A 9 35.60 -7.96 -11.04
CA ARG A 9 34.29 -7.49 -11.50
C ARG A 9 33.32 -7.81 -10.36
N ARG A 10 32.73 -6.80 -9.74
CA ARG A 10 31.61 -7.01 -8.81
C ARG A 10 30.57 -7.76 -9.62
N SER A 11 30.27 -9.00 -9.22
CA SER A 11 29.16 -9.73 -9.81
C SER A 11 27.89 -8.90 -9.65
N VAL A 12 27.15 -8.78 -10.74
CA VAL A 12 25.81 -8.15 -10.70
C VAL A 12 24.99 -8.92 -9.67
N PRO A 13 24.43 -8.25 -8.65
CA PRO A 13 23.61 -8.97 -7.67
C PRO A 13 22.35 -9.52 -8.34
N ASP A 14 22.08 -10.80 -8.10
CA ASP A 14 20.97 -11.55 -8.71
C ASP A 14 19.85 -11.74 -7.68
N LEU A 15 18.62 -11.41 -8.07
CA LEU A 15 17.42 -11.48 -7.25
C LEU A 15 16.27 -12.15 -8.01
N ARG A 16 15.65 -13.16 -7.41
CA ARG A 16 14.33 -13.63 -7.83
C ARG A 16 13.28 -12.89 -7.01
N PHE A 17 12.31 -12.30 -7.69
CA PHE A 17 11.20 -11.61 -7.02
C PHE A 17 9.89 -12.32 -7.37
N ALA A 18 9.34 -13.06 -6.42
CA ALA A 18 8.11 -13.82 -6.58
C ALA A 18 6.90 -12.99 -6.15
N VAL A 19 5.94 -12.83 -7.05
CA VAL A 19 4.69 -12.10 -6.83
C VAL A 19 3.52 -12.96 -7.30
N PRO A 20 2.47 -13.13 -6.49
CA PRO A 20 1.29 -13.88 -6.92
C PRO A 20 0.41 -13.05 -7.85
N GLY A 21 -0.20 -13.69 -8.83
CA GLY A 21 -1.14 -13.04 -9.74
C GLY A 21 -0.48 -12.24 -10.85
N ASP A 22 -1.26 -11.35 -11.43
CA ASP A 22 -0.81 -10.44 -12.49
C ASP A 22 -0.18 -9.19 -11.87
N ILE A 23 1.10 -9.02 -12.09
CA ILE A 23 1.87 -7.88 -11.61
C ILE A 23 1.35 -6.53 -12.15
N GLU A 24 0.65 -6.53 -13.28
CA GLU A 24 0.06 -5.31 -13.87
C GLU A 24 -1.21 -4.86 -13.15
N THR A 25 -1.72 -5.64 -12.20
CA THR A 25 -2.86 -5.28 -11.37
C THR A 25 -2.60 -3.94 -10.64
N ARG A 26 -3.59 -3.04 -10.66
CA ARG A 26 -3.46 -1.68 -10.10
C ARG A 26 -3.94 -1.59 -8.66
N THR A 27 -3.27 -2.30 -7.76
CA THR A 27 -3.42 -2.10 -6.30
C THR A 27 -2.13 -1.59 -5.71
N GLY A 28 -2.19 -1.01 -4.51
CA GLY A 28 -1.01 -0.45 -3.85
C GLY A 28 0.15 -1.43 -3.73
N GLY A 29 -0.11 -2.71 -3.37
CA GLY A 29 0.93 -3.74 -3.28
C GLY A 29 1.61 -4.00 -4.63
N TYR A 30 0.84 -4.28 -5.69
CA TYR A 30 1.42 -4.53 -7.01
C TYR A 30 2.11 -3.30 -7.63
N ILE A 31 1.61 -2.09 -7.37
CA ILE A 31 2.30 -0.85 -7.77
C ILE A 31 3.65 -0.76 -7.07
N TYR A 32 3.69 -1.04 -5.77
CA TYR A 32 4.93 -1.08 -5.00
C TYR A 32 5.92 -2.08 -5.60
N ASP A 33 5.49 -3.33 -5.84
CA ASP A 33 6.36 -4.39 -6.35
C ASP A 33 6.93 -4.05 -7.73
N ARG A 34 6.10 -3.55 -8.65
CA ARG A 34 6.57 -3.08 -9.97
C ARG A 34 7.60 -1.97 -9.88
N ARG A 35 7.30 -0.95 -9.06
CA ARG A 35 8.20 0.19 -8.88
C ARG A 35 9.51 -0.24 -8.24
N LEU A 36 9.43 -1.09 -7.23
CA LEU A 36 10.63 -1.62 -6.58
C LEU A 36 11.51 -2.42 -7.56
N MET A 37 10.92 -3.29 -8.39
CA MET A 37 11.69 -4.02 -9.41
C MET A 37 12.35 -3.08 -10.41
N LEU A 38 11.65 -2.03 -10.85
CA LEU A 38 12.18 -1.04 -11.78
C LEU A 38 13.40 -0.32 -11.18
N GLU A 39 13.27 0.20 -9.98
CA GLU A 39 14.32 0.97 -9.33
C GLU A 39 15.52 0.09 -8.93
N LEU A 40 15.30 -1.15 -8.49
CA LEU A 40 16.37 -2.10 -8.22
C LEU A 40 17.16 -2.42 -9.49
N ARG A 41 16.50 -2.56 -10.66
CA ARG A 41 17.21 -2.71 -11.94
C ARG A 41 18.07 -1.49 -12.28
N GLN A 42 17.61 -0.27 -11.99
CA GLN A 42 18.38 0.96 -12.14
C GLN A 42 19.60 1.00 -11.20
N LEU A 43 19.50 0.37 -10.02
CA LEU A 43 20.63 0.17 -9.10
C LEU A 43 21.57 -0.95 -9.52
N GLY A 44 21.35 -1.59 -10.68
CA GLY A 44 22.22 -2.61 -11.25
C GLY A 44 21.91 -4.05 -10.81
N TRP A 45 20.72 -4.32 -10.22
CA TRP A 45 20.30 -5.67 -9.89
C TRP A 45 19.76 -6.41 -11.13
N ALA A 46 20.18 -7.65 -11.32
CA ALA A 46 19.52 -8.59 -12.25
C ALA A 46 18.29 -9.16 -11.55
N ILE A 47 17.09 -8.84 -12.05
CA ILE A 47 15.83 -9.27 -11.41
C ILE A 47 15.09 -10.21 -12.34
N GLU A 48 14.90 -11.45 -11.89
CA GLU A 48 13.97 -12.42 -12.47
C GLU A 48 12.62 -12.31 -11.72
N HIS A 49 11.56 -11.92 -12.44
CA HIS A 49 10.20 -11.91 -11.90
C HIS A 49 9.60 -13.32 -12.02
N LEU A 50 9.13 -13.85 -10.89
CA LEU A 50 8.43 -15.12 -10.80
C LEU A 50 6.94 -14.84 -10.56
N SER A 51 6.12 -15.10 -11.56
CA SER A 51 4.66 -15.00 -11.43
C SER A 51 4.11 -16.31 -10.85
N TRP A 52 3.46 -16.21 -9.68
CA TRP A 52 2.81 -17.34 -9.02
C TRP A 52 1.29 -17.27 -9.15
N SER A 53 0.55 -18.28 -8.64
CA SER A 53 -0.90 -18.35 -8.77
C SER A 53 -1.63 -17.16 -8.18
N THR A 54 -2.74 -16.76 -8.80
CA THR A 54 -3.68 -15.76 -8.27
C THR A 54 -4.48 -16.25 -7.07
N SER A 55 -4.39 -17.54 -6.72
CA SER A 55 -5.13 -18.15 -5.61
C SER A 55 -4.64 -17.73 -4.22
N PHE A 56 -3.40 -17.18 -4.14
CA PHE A 56 -2.89 -16.67 -2.87
C PHE A 56 -3.72 -15.47 -2.37
N PRO A 57 -3.99 -15.41 -1.07
CA PRO A 57 -3.42 -16.19 0.06
C PRO A 57 -4.16 -17.50 0.41
N PHE A 58 -5.02 -18.03 -0.47
CA PHE A 58 -5.73 -19.30 -0.26
C PHE A 58 -5.38 -20.33 -1.35
N PRO A 59 -4.09 -20.74 -1.49
CA PRO A 59 -3.65 -21.60 -2.57
C PRO A 59 -4.20 -23.03 -2.41
N GLY A 60 -4.53 -23.66 -3.54
CA GLY A 60 -4.80 -25.07 -3.61
C GLY A 60 -3.51 -25.92 -3.59
N SER A 61 -3.65 -27.23 -3.48
CA SER A 61 -2.51 -28.15 -3.50
C SER A 61 -1.67 -28.06 -4.79
N ALA A 62 -2.31 -27.83 -5.93
CA ALA A 62 -1.64 -27.66 -7.22
C ALA A 62 -0.78 -26.38 -7.26
N ASP A 63 -1.28 -25.27 -6.69
CA ASP A 63 -0.56 -24.00 -6.62
C ASP A 63 0.67 -24.09 -5.71
N LEU A 64 0.51 -24.76 -4.56
CA LEU A 64 1.62 -25.04 -3.65
C LEU A 64 2.67 -25.95 -4.30
N ALA A 65 2.24 -26.98 -5.05
CA ALA A 65 3.16 -27.85 -5.78
C ALA A 65 3.93 -27.11 -6.90
N ALA A 66 3.27 -26.18 -7.60
CA ALA A 66 3.92 -25.34 -8.61
C ALA A 66 4.96 -24.40 -7.97
N SER A 67 4.62 -23.76 -6.84
CA SER A 67 5.55 -22.92 -6.09
C SER A 67 6.73 -23.73 -5.54
N ALA A 68 6.48 -24.95 -5.02
CA ALA A 68 7.53 -25.85 -4.56
C ALA A 68 8.50 -26.24 -5.68
N LYS A 69 7.97 -26.56 -6.87
CA LYS A 69 8.79 -26.88 -8.06
C LYS A 69 9.63 -25.67 -8.48
N SER A 70 9.06 -24.48 -8.45
CA SER A 70 9.79 -23.22 -8.75
C SER A 70 10.96 -23.02 -7.79
N LEU A 71 10.74 -23.17 -6.48
CA LEU A 71 11.78 -23.02 -5.47
C LEU A 71 12.84 -24.13 -5.57
N ALA A 72 12.43 -25.39 -5.75
CA ALA A 72 13.34 -26.54 -5.85
C ALA A 72 14.29 -26.45 -7.07
N ALA A 73 13.87 -25.78 -8.14
CA ALA A 73 14.71 -25.59 -9.35
C ALA A 73 15.83 -24.54 -9.13
N MET A 74 15.83 -23.80 -8.04
CA MET A 74 16.82 -22.75 -7.79
C MET A 74 18.10 -23.31 -7.17
N PRO A 75 19.26 -22.78 -7.56
CA PRO A 75 20.53 -23.11 -6.89
C PRO A 75 20.50 -22.78 -5.41
N ASP A 76 21.28 -23.53 -4.62
CA ASP A 76 21.48 -23.22 -3.22
C ASP A 76 21.99 -21.78 -3.03
N HIS A 77 21.61 -21.18 -1.92
CA HIS A 77 21.94 -19.78 -1.59
C HIS A 77 21.34 -18.73 -2.54
N SER A 78 20.41 -19.10 -3.46
CA SER A 78 19.69 -18.12 -4.25
C SER A 78 18.94 -17.13 -3.35
N LEU A 79 19.01 -15.83 -3.69
CA LEU A 79 18.30 -14.76 -2.98
C LEU A 79 16.92 -14.56 -3.60
N ILE A 80 15.88 -14.66 -2.78
CA ILE A 80 14.50 -14.61 -3.23
C ILE A 80 13.71 -13.65 -2.34
N LEU A 81 13.18 -12.59 -2.93
CA LEU A 81 12.19 -11.71 -2.32
C LEU A 81 10.80 -12.23 -2.70
N ILE A 82 9.94 -12.44 -1.74
CA ILE A 82 8.60 -13.01 -1.97
C ILE A 82 7.55 -12.07 -1.38
N ASP A 83 6.57 -11.66 -2.19
CA ASP A 83 5.42 -10.90 -1.74
C ASP A 83 4.66 -11.63 -0.63
N GLY A 84 4.22 -10.89 0.38
CA GLY A 84 3.59 -11.39 1.59
C GLY A 84 2.33 -12.22 1.36
N LEU A 85 1.55 -11.90 0.30
CA LEU A 85 0.38 -12.69 -0.07
C LEU A 85 0.71 -14.16 -0.32
N ALA A 86 1.83 -14.41 -1.01
CA ALA A 86 2.28 -15.77 -1.27
C ALA A 86 3.10 -16.32 -0.09
N TYR A 87 4.06 -15.54 0.42
CA TYR A 87 4.99 -16.01 1.45
C TYR A 87 4.27 -16.46 2.72
N GLY A 88 3.34 -15.64 3.21
CA GLY A 88 2.58 -15.92 4.43
C GLY A 88 1.65 -17.13 4.32
N ALA A 89 1.27 -17.53 3.11
CA ALA A 89 0.34 -18.63 2.87
C ALA A 89 1.01 -19.99 2.61
N MET A 90 2.36 -20.07 2.61
CA MET A 90 3.08 -21.33 2.33
C MET A 90 4.13 -21.69 3.40
N PRO A 91 3.76 -21.82 4.67
CA PRO A 91 4.70 -22.00 5.76
C PRO A 91 5.56 -23.27 5.63
N ALA A 92 4.98 -24.36 5.15
CA ALA A 92 5.74 -25.61 4.99
C ALA A 92 6.85 -25.48 3.93
N LEU A 93 6.62 -24.76 2.83
CA LEU A 93 7.63 -24.49 1.82
C LEU A 93 8.71 -23.54 2.34
N ALA A 94 8.30 -22.49 3.06
CA ALA A 94 9.25 -21.56 3.68
C ALA A 94 10.18 -22.29 4.67
N GLU A 95 9.64 -23.17 5.52
CA GLU A 95 10.41 -23.98 6.46
C GLU A 95 11.35 -24.99 5.76
N ALA A 96 10.88 -25.63 4.68
CA ALA A 96 11.68 -26.61 3.94
C ALA A 96 12.86 -25.95 3.18
N GLU A 97 12.60 -24.83 2.51
CA GLU A 97 13.57 -24.16 1.63
C GLU A 97 14.43 -23.11 2.35
N GLY A 98 13.99 -22.58 3.49
CA GLY A 98 14.68 -21.50 4.22
C GLY A 98 16.08 -21.84 4.73
N ARG A 99 16.45 -23.14 4.76
CA ARG A 99 17.83 -23.57 5.07
C ARG A 99 18.75 -23.45 3.87
N ARG A 100 18.21 -23.71 2.68
CA ARG A 100 18.95 -23.78 1.42
C ARG A 100 18.92 -22.46 0.67
N LEU A 101 17.79 -21.76 0.71
CA LEU A 101 17.58 -20.49 0.01
C LEU A 101 17.64 -19.31 0.99
N ARG A 102 18.01 -18.14 0.49
CA ARG A 102 17.93 -16.88 1.21
C ARG A 102 16.57 -16.23 0.98
N LEU A 103 15.57 -16.69 1.74
CA LEU A 103 14.19 -16.23 1.62
C LEU A 103 14.00 -14.91 2.37
N VAL A 104 13.40 -13.92 1.70
CA VAL A 104 13.02 -12.62 2.27
C VAL A 104 11.53 -12.43 2.05
N GLY A 105 10.78 -12.15 3.12
CA GLY A 105 9.37 -11.82 3.04
C GLY A 105 9.16 -10.31 2.88
N LEU A 106 8.34 -9.88 1.93
CA LEU A 106 7.90 -8.49 1.76
C LEU A 106 6.45 -8.34 2.23
N VAL A 107 6.25 -7.74 3.39
CA VAL A 107 4.93 -7.63 4.04
C VAL A 107 4.37 -6.22 3.86
N HIS A 108 3.42 -6.07 2.95
CA HIS A 108 2.68 -4.81 2.77
C HIS A 108 1.76 -4.52 3.95
N HIS A 109 1.07 -5.54 4.45
CA HIS A 109 0.36 -5.60 5.73
C HIS A 109 0.14 -7.09 6.09
N PRO A 110 -0.06 -7.43 7.37
CA PRO A 110 -0.34 -8.81 7.78
C PRO A 110 -1.60 -9.36 7.13
N LEU A 111 -1.56 -10.60 6.64
CA LEU A 111 -2.67 -11.25 5.92
C LEU A 111 -3.96 -11.28 6.74
N ALA A 112 -3.85 -11.50 8.05
CA ALA A 112 -5.01 -11.54 8.94
C ALA A 112 -5.71 -10.18 9.13
N ASN A 113 -5.08 -9.07 8.71
CA ASN A 113 -5.64 -7.73 8.78
C ASN A 113 -6.45 -7.34 7.52
N GLU A 114 -6.58 -8.27 6.55
CA GLU A 114 -7.46 -8.05 5.41
C GLU A 114 -8.93 -8.13 5.86
N THR A 115 -9.79 -7.36 5.20
CA THR A 115 -11.23 -7.34 5.52
C THR A 115 -11.99 -8.44 4.79
N GLY A 116 -13.20 -8.74 5.27
CA GLY A 116 -14.03 -9.82 4.70
C GLY A 116 -13.63 -11.23 5.13
N LEU A 117 -12.62 -11.38 5.98
CA LEU A 117 -12.21 -12.67 6.52
C LEU A 117 -13.09 -13.07 7.71
N THR A 118 -13.46 -14.34 7.77
CA THR A 118 -14.02 -14.93 9.00
C THR A 118 -12.94 -15.04 10.08
N SER A 119 -13.33 -15.11 11.35
CA SER A 119 -12.39 -15.30 12.46
C SER A 119 -11.53 -16.56 12.29
N ALA A 120 -12.08 -17.62 11.69
CA ALA A 120 -11.33 -18.84 11.38
C ALA A 120 -10.27 -18.60 10.31
N GLN A 121 -10.58 -17.86 9.26
CA GLN A 121 -9.63 -17.48 8.21
C GLN A 121 -8.54 -16.54 8.75
N GLN A 122 -8.90 -15.57 9.60
CA GLN A 122 -7.91 -14.70 10.25
C GLN A 122 -6.92 -15.51 11.10
N ALA A 123 -7.43 -16.43 11.93
CA ALA A 123 -6.57 -17.28 12.76
C ALA A 123 -5.67 -18.21 11.91
N LEU A 124 -6.22 -18.76 10.81
CA LEU A 124 -5.47 -19.60 9.87
C LEU A 124 -4.32 -18.79 9.23
N LEU A 125 -4.62 -17.63 8.66
CA LEU A 125 -3.63 -16.78 7.98
C LEU A 125 -2.58 -16.26 8.97
N MET A 126 -2.98 -15.83 10.17
CA MET A 126 -2.02 -15.41 11.21
C MET A 126 -1.07 -16.55 11.58
N GLY A 127 -1.60 -17.75 11.79
CA GLY A 127 -0.78 -18.93 12.13
C GLY A 127 0.17 -19.31 10.99
N SER A 128 -0.33 -19.31 9.76
CA SER A 128 0.45 -19.60 8.56
C SER A 128 1.58 -18.59 8.35
N GLU A 129 1.23 -17.32 8.29
CA GLU A 129 2.19 -16.22 8.03
C GLU A 129 3.25 -16.14 9.13
N ARG A 130 2.85 -16.30 10.40
CA ARG A 130 3.79 -16.36 11.52
C ARG A 130 4.84 -17.46 11.37
N ARG A 131 4.45 -18.66 10.91
CA ARG A 131 5.38 -19.76 10.64
C ARG A 131 6.29 -19.47 9.46
N ALA A 132 5.71 -18.99 8.35
CA ALA A 132 6.47 -18.65 7.14
C ALA A 132 7.54 -17.57 7.44
N LEU A 133 7.15 -16.47 8.06
CA LEU A 133 8.05 -15.36 8.35
C LEU A 133 9.18 -15.73 9.33
N ARG A 134 8.96 -16.71 10.20
CA ARG A 134 10.04 -17.25 11.07
C ARG A 134 11.14 -17.97 10.30
N ALA A 135 10.82 -18.54 9.15
CA ALA A 135 11.78 -19.21 8.27
C ALA A 135 12.54 -18.23 7.36
N ALA A 136 12.10 -16.96 7.26
CA ALA A 136 12.76 -15.95 6.47
C ALA A 136 14.12 -15.53 7.07
N ARG A 137 15.11 -15.24 6.23
CA ARG A 137 16.37 -14.60 6.61
C ARG A 137 16.15 -13.15 7.03
N ALA A 138 15.26 -12.46 6.34
CA ALA A 138 14.83 -11.11 6.66
C ALA A 138 13.35 -10.93 6.30
N VAL A 139 12.69 -10.00 6.98
CA VAL A 139 11.34 -9.55 6.69
C VAL A 139 11.39 -8.05 6.45
N ILE A 140 10.91 -7.60 5.31
CA ILE A 140 10.77 -6.19 4.97
C ILE A 140 9.29 -5.83 5.12
N CYS A 141 8.98 -4.75 5.83
CA CYS A 141 7.63 -4.22 5.95
C CYS A 141 7.59 -2.72 5.64
N THR A 142 6.39 -2.20 5.41
CA THR A 142 6.18 -0.87 4.83
C THR A 142 6.02 0.25 5.85
N SER A 143 5.83 -0.07 7.15
CA SER A 143 5.56 0.92 8.21
C SER A 143 6.00 0.46 9.59
N ALA A 144 6.18 1.42 10.51
CA ALA A 144 6.47 1.11 11.90
C ALA A 144 5.28 0.43 12.60
N THR A 145 4.05 0.74 12.21
CA THR A 145 2.85 0.06 12.72
C THR A 145 2.83 -1.40 12.30
N THR A 146 3.09 -1.71 11.02
CA THR A 146 3.23 -3.10 10.57
C THR A 146 4.37 -3.81 11.30
N ALA A 147 5.52 -3.15 11.48
CA ALA A 147 6.64 -3.72 12.22
C ALA A 147 6.27 -4.10 13.67
N ARG A 148 5.58 -3.20 14.37
CA ARG A 148 5.09 -3.49 15.74
C ARG A 148 4.17 -4.70 15.77
N THR A 149 3.20 -4.78 14.87
CA THR A 149 2.31 -5.94 14.75
C THR A 149 3.10 -7.22 14.51
N LEU A 150 4.10 -7.20 13.61
CA LEU A 150 4.93 -8.37 13.33
C LEU A 150 5.78 -8.80 14.54
N ILE A 151 6.25 -7.86 15.35
CA ILE A 151 6.98 -8.17 16.60
C ILE A 151 6.03 -8.72 17.66
N ASP A 152 4.94 -8.00 17.93
CA ASP A 152 4.07 -8.25 19.08
C ASP A 152 3.18 -9.48 18.87
N ASP A 153 2.54 -9.60 17.72
CA ASP A 153 1.55 -10.64 17.44
C ASP A 153 2.16 -11.84 16.71
N TYR A 154 3.10 -11.59 15.79
CA TYR A 154 3.72 -12.65 14.99
C TYR A 154 5.03 -13.17 15.58
N ARG A 155 5.57 -12.49 16.61
CA ARG A 155 6.81 -12.87 17.29
C ARG A 155 8.02 -12.95 16.34
N ILE A 156 8.10 -12.02 15.40
CA ILE A 156 9.26 -11.88 14.53
C ILE A 156 10.36 -11.13 15.29
N ALA A 157 11.58 -11.66 15.24
CA ALA A 157 12.72 -11.05 15.90
C ALA A 157 13.09 -9.71 15.25
N SER A 158 13.31 -8.68 16.05
CA SER A 158 13.52 -7.32 15.56
C SER A 158 14.81 -7.14 14.75
N ASP A 159 15.81 -7.98 14.96
CA ASP A 159 17.08 -8.01 14.22
C ASP A 159 16.94 -8.52 12.77
N ARG A 160 15.82 -9.17 12.45
CA ARG A 160 15.49 -9.64 11.08
C ARG A 160 14.37 -8.85 10.43
N LEU A 161 13.85 -7.80 11.10
CA LEU A 161 12.72 -7.01 10.62
C LEU A 161 13.19 -5.61 10.20
N PHE A 162 12.94 -5.25 8.95
CA PHE A 162 13.38 -4.00 8.36
C PHE A 162 12.19 -3.19 7.86
N ILE A 163 12.16 -1.91 8.20
CA ILE A 163 11.12 -0.99 7.72
C ILE A 163 11.66 -0.27 6.48
N VAL A 164 11.04 -0.50 5.34
CA VAL A 164 11.31 0.23 4.11
C VAL A 164 10.00 0.82 3.60
N ARG A 165 9.84 2.13 3.79
CA ARG A 165 8.62 2.83 3.36
C ARG A 165 8.51 2.84 1.84
N PRO A 166 7.29 2.73 1.27
CA PRO A 166 7.05 2.95 -0.15
C PRO A 166 7.52 4.32 -0.60
N GLY A 167 8.05 4.38 -1.80
CA GLY A 167 8.38 5.65 -2.44
C GLY A 167 7.14 6.37 -2.97
N THR A 168 7.30 7.65 -3.23
CA THR A 168 6.31 8.48 -3.95
C THR A 168 6.96 9.15 -5.15
N ASP A 169 6.16 9.41 -6.19
CA ASP A 169 6.61 10.22 -7.32
C ASP A 169 6.61 11.70 -6.93
N ARG A 170 7.77 12.33 -7.00
CA ARG A 170 7.89 13.75 -6.70
C ARG A 170 7.34 14.56 -7.87
N LEU A 171 6.44 15.48 -7.59
CA LEU A 171 5.97 16.41 -8.61
C LEU A 171 7.08 17.42 -8.96
N PRO A 172 7.19 17.84 -10.24
CA PRO A 172 8.11 18.89 -10.63
C PRO A 172 7.87 20.18 -9.83
N SER A 173 8.94 20.81 -9.38
CA SER A 173 8.89 22.07 -8.63
C SER A 173 8.13 23.14 -9.43
N GLY A 174 7.16 23.80 -8.81
CA GLY A 174 6.35 24.86 -9.44
C GLY A 174 5.00 24.41 -10.03
N GLN A 175 4.68 23.13 -9.99
CA GLN A 175 3.39 22.61 -10.47
C GLN A 175 2.32 22.49 -9.36
N ALA A 176 2.45 23.19 -8.24
CA ALA A 176 1.30 23.31 -7.34
C ALA A 176 0.17 24.00 -8.13
N PRO A 177 -0.92 23.31 -8.47
CA PRO A 177 -1.95 23.91 -9.29
C PRO A 177 -2.55 25.11 -8.55
N ALA A 178 -2.61 26.26 -9.22
CA ALA A 178 -3.53 27.30 -8.81
C ALA A 178 -4.93 26.70 -8.93
N ARG A 179 -5.51 26.30 -7.80
CA ARG A 179 -6.87 25.75 -7.78
C ARG A 179 -7.84 26.89 -8.02
N PRO A 180 -8.74 26.80 -9.01
CA PRO A 180 -9.78 27.79 -9.16
C PRO A 180 -10.59 27.84 -7.87
N THR A 181 -10.91 29.03 -7.42
CA THR A 181 -11.84 29.24 -6.31
C THR A 181 -13.26 28.90 -6.80
N ASN A 182 -13.55 27.61 -6.89
CA ASN A 182 -14.89 27.16 -7.26
C ASN A 182 -15.80 27.16 -6.04
N ASP A 183 -17.04 27.58 -6.22
CA ASP A 183 -18.09 27.50 -5.18
C ASP A 183 -18.43 26.05 -4.79
N VAL A 184 -18.00 25.05 -5.56
CA VAL A 184 -18.22 23.62 -5.31
C VAL A 184 -16.89 22.96 -4.99
N VAL A 185 -16.77 22.38 -3.81
CA VAL A 185 -15.56 21.70 -3.35
C VAL A 185 -15.48 20.30 -3.94
N HIS A 186 -14.40 19.98 -4.60
CA HIS A 186 -14.17 18.66 -5.19
C HIS A 186 -13.38 17.77 -4.24
N LEU A 187 -14.00 16.68 -3.77
CA LEU A 187 -13.36 15.63 -2.99
C LEU A 187 -12.89 14.50 -3.91
N LEU A 188 -11.71 13.97 -3.63
CA LEU A 188 -11.17 12.80 -4.30
C LEU A 188 -10.93 11.70 -3.26
N SER A 189 -11.39 10.49 -3.57
CA SER A 189 -11.09 9.26 -2.85
C SER A 189 -10.45 8.26 -3.81
N VAL A 190 -9.28 7.71 -3.46
CA VAL A 190 -8.57 6.76 -4.33
C VAL A 190 -8.33 5.45 -3.61
N GLY A 191 -8.80 4.38 -4.21
CA GLY A 191 -8.61 3.02 -3.73
C GLY A 191 -9.63 2.06 -4.31
N THR A 192 -9.25 0.79 -4.45
CA THR A 192 -10.16 -0.29 -4.81
C THR A 192 -11.39 -0.26 -3.90
N VAL A 193 -12.58 -0.37 -4.44
CA VAL A 193 -13.83 -0.34 -3.64
C VAL A 193 -13.99 -1.66 -2.91
N THR A 194 -13.37 -1.73 -1.72
CA THR A 194 -13.41 -2.86 -0.79
C THR A 194 -13.87 -2.39 0.58
N HIS A 195 -14.34 -3.30 1.42
CA HIS A 195 -14.76 -3.00 2.79
C HIS A 195 -13.65 -2.30 3.59
N ARG A 196 -12.38 -2.73 3.40
CA ARG A 196 -11.21 -2.13 4.07
C ARG A 196 -11.04 -0.65 3.76
N LYS A 197 -11.39 -0.18 2.56
CA LYS A 197 -11.24 1.21 2.14
C LYS A 197 -12.32 2.15 2.67
N GLY A 198 -13.41 1.62 3.23
CA GLY A 198 -14.41 2.42 3.96
C GLY A 198 -15.17 3.45 3.10
N HIS A 199 -15.34 3.19 1.79
CA HIS A 199 -16.13 4.09 0.94
C HIS A 199 -17.60 4.16 1.36
N ASP A 200 -18.13 3.11 2.00
CA ASP A 200 -19.44 3.07 2.63
C ASP A 200 -19.56 4.11 3.76
N LEU A 201 -18.53 4.24 4.59
CA LEU A 201 -18.46 5.23 5.67
C LEU A 201 -18.33 6.65 5.12
N LEU A 202 -17.53 6.83 4.06
CA LEU A 202 -17.38 8.11 3.40
C LEU A 202 -18.71 8.60 2.82
N VAL A 203 -19.49 7.73 2.17
CA VAL A 203 -20.82 8.06 1.62
C VAL A 203 -21.79 8.46 2.75
N GLU A 204 -21.84 7.71 3.85
CA GLU A 204 -22.65 8.04 5.02
C GLU A 204 -22.29 9.41 5.61
N ALA A 205 -21.00 9.69 5.78
CA ALA A 205 -20.55 10.97 6.31
C ALA A 205 -20.83 12.13 5.33
N LEU A 206 -20.70 11.93 4.02
CA LEU A 206 -21.05 12.91 3.00
C LEU A 206 -22.55 13.22 2.96
N ALA A 207 -23.40 12.23 3.26
CA ALA A 207 -24.84 12.45 3.39
C ALA A 207 -25.19 13.42 4.51
N LEU A 208 -24.45 13.39 5.65
CA LEU A 208 -24.63 14.30 6.80
C LEU A 208 -24.18 15.74 6.52
N VAL A 209 -23.51 15.99 5.39
CA VAL A 209 -23.08 17.33 4.95
C VAL A 209 -23.64 17.67 3.57
N ALA A 210 -24.78 17.09 3.19
CA ALA A 210 -25.44 17.32 1.92
C ALA A 210 -25.92 18.78 1.72
N ASP A 211 -26.07 19.54 2.78
CA ASP A 211 -26.39 20.97 2.78
C ASP A 211 -25.26 21.83 2.21
N LEU A 212 -24.03 21.34 2.16
CA LEU A 212 -22.86 22.05 1.60
C LEU A 212 -22.70 21.76 0.10
N ARG A 213 -21.95 22.62 -0.61
CA ARG A 213 -21.69 22.49 -2.05
C ARG A 213 -20.39 21.72 -2.28
N TRP A 214 -20.49 20.45 -2.58
CA TRP A 214 -19.38 19.56 -2.87
C TRP A 214 -19.74 18.55 -3.97
N PHE A 215 -18.71 17.95 -4.53
CA PHE A 215 -18.76 16.82 -5.47
C PHE A 215 -17.65 15.83 -5.08
N CYS A 216 -17.88 14.53 -5.19
CA CYS A 216 -16.90 13.51 -4.83
C CYS A 216 -16.67 12.53 -5.98
N THR A 217 -15.38 12.30 -6.31
CA THR A 217 -14.97 11.23 -7.21
C THR A 217 -14.31 10.12 -6.40
N ILE A 218 -14.81 8.89 -6.54
CA ILE A 218 -14.21 7.68 -5.99
C ILE A 218 -13.57 6.92 -7.15
N ALA A 219 -12.25 6.84 -7.19
CA ALA A 219 -11.47 6.19 -8.25
C ALA A 219 -10.78 4.93 -7.71
N GLY A 220 -10.96 3.82 -8.39
CA GLY A 220 -10.38 2.51 -8.09
C GLY A 220 -11.22 1.37 -8.63
N SER A 221 -10.64 0.17 -8.72
CA SER A 221 -11.33 -1.00 -9.28
C SER A 221 -12.64 -1.30 -8.52
N LEU A 222 -13.65 -1.68 -9.30
CA LEU A 222 -15.00 -2.08 -8.82
C LEU A 222 -15.21 -3.61 -8.87
N ASP A 223 -14.19 -4.38 -9.26
CA ASP A 223 -14.34 -5.80 -9.59
C ASP A 223 -13.90 -6.74 -8.47
N ARG A 224 -13.17 -6.23 -7.46
CA ARG A 224 -12.55 -7.05 -6.40
C ARG A 224 -13.55 -7.56 -5.35
N GLU A 225 -14.48 -6.71 -4.96
CA GLU A 225 -15.54 -7.02 -3.97
C GLU A 225 -16.88 -6.53 -4.49
N PRO A 226 -17.55 -7.24 -5.42
CA PRO A 226 -18.81 -6.80 -6.02
C PRO A 226 -19.92 -6.50 -4.99
N ALA A 227 -19.96 -7.25 -3.88
CA ALA A 227 -20.93 -7.02 -2.81
C ALA A 227 -20.71 -5.66 -2.11
N THR A 228 -19.45 -5.26 -1.87
CA THR A 228 -19.11 -3.94 -1.31
C THR A 228 -19.47 -2.83 -2.29
N VAL A 229 -19.21 -3.02 -3.58
CA VAL A 229 -19.58 -2.05 -4.62
C VAL A 229 -21.07 -1.86 -4.69
N ALA A 230 -21.86 -2.94 -4.64
CA ALA A 230 -23.30 -2.87 -4.61
C ALA A 230 -23.81 -2.11 -3.38
N ALA A 231 -23.29 -2.43 -2.18
CA ALA A 231 -23.65 -1.75 -0.94
C ALA A 231 -23.33 -0.24 -0.96
N VAL A 232 -22.15 0.15 -1.50
CA VAL A 232 -21.79 1.57 -1.68
C VAL A 232 -22.75 2.25 -2.65
N SER A 233 -23.08 1.61 -3.78
CA SER A 233 -24.01 2.15 -4.78
C SER A 233 -25.42 2.32 -4.22
N GLU A 234 -25.92 1.36 -3.45
CA GLU A 234 -27.19 1.44 -2.75
C GLU A 234 -27.26 2.61 -1.76
N LYS A 235 -26.17 2.82 -0.98
CA LYS A 235 -26.07 3.97 -0.07
C LYS A 235 -26.09 5.30 -0.83
N ILE A 236 -25.34 5.42 -1.94
CA ILE A 236 -25.34 6.61 -2.79
C ILE A 236 -26.76 6.90 -3.28
N ALA A 237 -27.47 5.89 -3.78
CA ALA A 237 -28.85 6.03 -4.26
C ALA A 237 -29.83 6.34 -3.11
N GLY A 238 -29.73 5.62 -1.99
CA GLY A 238 -30.59 5.78 -0.81
C GLY A 238 -30.51 7.17 -0.17
N HIS A 239 -29.33 7.81 -0.22
CA HIS A 239 -29.14 9.19 0.25
C HIS A 239 -29.41 10.25 -0.84
N GLY A 240 -29.81 9.86 -2.06
CA GLY A 240 -30.04 10.80 -3.16
C GLY A 240 -28.76 11.50 -3.67
N LEU A 241 -27.59 10.89 -3.50
CA LEU A 241 -26.29 11.47 -3.82
C LEU A 241 -25.78 11.11 -5.22
N GLY A 242 -26.56 10.46 -6.08
CA GLY A 242 -26.16 10.00 -7.40
C GLY A 242 -25.65 11.11 -8.34
N ASN A 243 -26.08 12.37 -8.14
CA ASN A 243 -25.59 13.53 -8.90
C ASN A 243 -24.34 14.16 -8.30
N ARG A 244 -23.85 13.67 -7.16
CA ARG A 244 -22.75 14.28 -6.38
C ARG A 244 -21.59 13.34 -6.12
N ILE A 245 -21.80 12.02 -6.24
CA ILE A 245 -20.75 11.00 -6.07
C ILE A 245 -20.65 10.17 -7.33
N ILE A 246 -19.45 10.08 -7.88
CA ILE A 246 -19.14 9.22 -9.04
C ILE A 246 -18.23 8.10 -8.59
N LEU A 247 -18.62 6.85 -8.86
CA LEU A 247 -17.75 5.69 -8.86
C LEU A 247 -17.08 5.62 -10.25
N ALA A 248 -15.84 6.13 -10.34
CA ALA A 248 -15.16 6.33 -11.61
C ALA A 248 -14.49 5.05 -12.17
N GLY A 249 -14.47 3.97 -11.37
CA GLY A 249 -13.76 2.76 -11.75
C GLY A 249 -12.24 2.94 -11.73
N GLU A 250 -11.55 2.01 -12.35
CA GLU A 250 -10.08 2.03 -12.46
C GLU A 250 -9.63 3.05 -13.51
N ILE A 251 -8.78 3.99 -13.11
CA ILE A 251 -8.22 5.04 -13.96
C ILE A 251 -6.71 4.87 -14.07
N ALA A 252 -6.21 4.90 -15.29
CA ALA A 252 -4.80 4.65 -15.59
C ALA A 252 -3.86 5.73 -15.04
N ASP A 253 -4.25 7.00 -15.18
CA ASP A 253 -3.51 8.17 -14.70
C ASP A 253 -4.43 9.03 -13.84
N LEU A 254 -4.13 9.05 -12.55
CA LEU A 254 -4.89 9.79 -11.55
C LEU A 254 -4.44 11.26 -11.42
N SER A 255 -3.39 11.68 -12.13
CA SER A 255 -2.76 13.00 -11.97
C SER A 255 -3.76 14.14 -12.14
N ASP A 256 -4.67 14.03 -13.11
CA ASP A 256 -5.71 15.04 -13.37
C ASP A 256 -6.73 15.10 -12.22
N LEU A 257 -7.10 13.97 -11.65
CA LEU A 257 -8.02 13.93 -10.51
C LEU A 257 -7.40 14.57 -9.26
N TYR A 258 -6.17 14.19 -8.93
CA TYR A 258 -5.44 14.81 -7.83
C TYR A 258 -5.27 16.33 -8.02
N ARG A 259 -4.98 16.77 -9.25
CA ARG A 259 -4.77 18.18 -9.56
C ARG A 259 -6.06 19.02 -9.43
N ARG A 260 -7.23 18.45 -9.77
CA ARG A 260 -8.54 19.14 -9.70
C ARG A 260 -9.20 19.05 -8.34
N ALA A 261 -8.79 18.13 -7.50
CA ALA A 261 -9.38 17.95 -6.19
C ALA A 261 -8.98 19.09 -5.22
N ASP A 262 -9.88 19.43 -4.31
CA ASP A 262 -9.65 20.36 -3.22
C ASP A 262 -9.32 19.66 -1.91
N ILE A 263 -9.81 18.43 -1.74
CA ILE A 263 -9.67 17.60 -0.54
C ILE A 263 -9.47 16.16 -0.99
N PHE A 264 -8.52 15.47 -0.36
CA PHE A 264 -8.46 14.01 -0.41
C PHE A 264 -9.19 13.43 0.80
N ALA A 265 -10.13 12.50 0.58
CA ALA A 265 -10.91 11.90 1.65
C ALA A 265 -10.99 10.38 1.46
N LEU A 266 -10.46 9.60 2.40
CA LEU A 266 -10.53 8.14 2.39
C LEU A 266 -10.70 7.60 3.81
N ALA A 267 -11.83 6.93 4.06
CA ALA A 267 -12.21 6.43 5.37
C ALA A 267 -11.74 4.99 5.63
N SER A 268 -10.50 4.66 5.23
CA SER A 268 -9.96 3.30 5.36
C SER A 268 -10.02 2.80 6.79
N ARG A 269 -10.50 1.57 6.97
CA ARG A 269 -10.49 0.86 8.25
C ARG A 269 -9.09 0.45 8.66
N TYR A 270 -8.24 0.15 7.68
CA TYR A 270 -6.84 -0.22 7.88
C TYR A 270 -5.99 0.05 6.63
N GLU A 271 -4.77 0.56 6.83
CA GLU A 271 -3.72 0.66 5.80
C GLU A 271 -2.39 0.16 6.33
N GLY A 272 -1.69 -0.64 5.52
CA GLY A 272 -0.32 -1.06 5.84
C GLY A 272 0.70 0.07 5.74
N TYR A 273 0.44 1.03 4.83
CA TYR A 273 1.17 2.29 4.70
C TYR A 273 0.23 3.46 4.38
N GLY A 274 -0.53 3.35 3.27
CA GLY A 274 -1.42 4.41 2.81
C GLY A 274 -0.84 5.20 1.64
N MET A 275 -0.44 4.52 0.57
CA MET A 275 0.14 5.14 -0.63
C MET A 275 -0.74 6.23 -1.21
N ALA A 276 -2.06 6.04 -1.28
CA ALA A 276 -2.99 7.06 -1.78
C ALA A 276 -2.98 8.36 -0.95
N PHE A 277 -2.75 8.26 0.37
CA PHE A 277 -2.54 9.42 1.23
C PHE A 277 -1.21 10.11 0.90
N ALA A 278 -0.13 9.35 0.72
CA ALA A 278 1.17 9.90 0.34
C ALA A 278 1.10 10.61 -1.02
N GLU A 279 0.41 10.05 -2.00
CA GLU A 279 0.16 10.67 -3.30
C GLU A 279 -0.66 11.96 -3.15
N ALA A 280 -1.70 11.96 -2.32
CA ALA A 280 -2.48 13.17 -2.04
C ALA A 280 -1.62 14.30 -1.44
N LEU A 281 -0.73 13.96 -0.51
CA LEU A 281 0.22 14.93 0.06
C LEU A 281 1.18 15.49 -1.00
N GLN A 282 1.69 14.65 -1.92
CA GLN A 282 2.54 15.11 -3.04
C GLN A 282 1.80 16.14 -3.90
N HIS A 283 0.49 16.00 -4.07
CA HIS A 283 -0.35 16.96 -4.76
C HIS A 283 -0.78 18.16 -3.88
N GLY A 284 -0.28 18.26 -2.65
CA GLY A 284 -0.61 19.32 -1.70
C GLY A 284 -2.09 19.36 -1.32
N LEU A 285 -2.76 18.19 -1.28
CA LEU A 285 -4.16 18.07 -0.87
C LEU A 285 -4.27 17.98 0.65
N PRO A 286 -5.14 18.78 1.27
CA PRO A 286 -5.55 18.52 2.64
C PRO A 286 -6.24 17.17 2.72
N VAL A 287 -5.96 16.43 3.77
CA VAL A 287 -6.40 15.04 3.92
C VAL A 287 -7.49 14.93 4.99
N ILE A 288 -8.52 14.13 4.69
CA ILE A 288 -9.43 13.56 5.68
C ILE A 288 -9.27 12.05 5.62
N GLY A 289 -8.97 11.43 6.75
CA GLY A 289 -8.75 9.99 6.84
C GLY A 289 -9.09 9.45 8.21
N THR A 290 -8.63 8.24 8.48
CA THR A 290 -8.77 7.58 9.77
C THR A 290 -7.42 7.35 10.44
N THR A 291 -7.45 6.94 11.70
CA THR A 291 -6.25 6.47 12.43
C THR A 291 -5.97 4.99 12.19
N GLY A 292 -6.60 4.36 11.18
CA GLY A 292 -6.48 2.94 10.89
C GLY A 292 -5.11 2.53 10.35
N GLY A 293 -4.42 1.65 11.05
CA GLY A 293 -3.10 1.16 10.65
C GLY A 293 -2.03 2.24 10.63
N ALA A 294 -1.30 2.36 9.52
CA ALA A 294 -0.16 3.27 9.38
C ALA A 294 -0.52 4.68 8.84
N ILE A 295 -1.80 5.02 8.66
CA ILE A 295 -2.21 6.33 8.15
C ILE A 295 -1.59 7.49 8.95
N PRO A 296 -1.53 7.45 10.31
CA PRO A 296 -0.91 8.52 11.10
C PRO A 296 0.61 8.69 10.88
N GLU A 297 1.28 7.68 10.32
CA GLU A 297 2.70 7.78 9.96
C GLU A 297 2.93 8.58 8.66
N VAL A 298 1.90 8.68 7.84
CA VAL A 298 1.94 9.36 6.53
C VAL A 298 1.33 10.76 6.63
N VAL A 299 0.21 10.89 7.35
CA VAL A 299 -0.56 12.14 7.45
C VAL A 299 -0.34 12.80 8.82
N PRO A 300 0.54 13.81 8.92
CA PRO A 300 0.73 14.54 10.16
C PRO A 300 -0.48 15.44 10.44
N PRO A 301 -0.69 15.88 11.71
CA PRO A 301 -1.80 16.76 12.09
C PRO A 301 -1.84 18.12 11.36
N SER A 302 -0.71 18.57 10.81
CA SER A 302 -0.65 19.79 9.99
C SER A 302 -1.20 19.61 8.57
N ALA A 303 -1.28 18.36 8.07
CA ALA A 303 -1.69 18.05 6.69
C ALA A 303 -3.13 17.54 6.57
N GLY A 304 -3.78 17.19 7.67
CA GLY A 304 -5.13 16.65 7.60
C GLY A 304 -5.80 16.42 8.95
N ILE A 305 -7.02 15.90 8.87
CA ILE A 305 -7.83 15.50 10.03
C ILE A 305 -8.00 13.98 9.97
N LEU A 306 -7.53 13.31 11.01
CA LEU A 306 -7.70 11.86 11.16
C LEU A 306 -8.72 11.59 12.29
N VAL A 307 -9.66 10.69 12.02
CA VAL A 307 -10.71 10.25 12.96
C VAL A 307 -10.57 8.75 13.25
N PRO A 308 -11.18 8.22 14.31
CA PRO A 308 -11.20 6.77 14.52
C PRO A 308 -11.82 6.04 13.31
N PRO A 309 -11.34 4.83 12.96
CA PRO A 309 -12.02 3.98 11.99
C PRO A 309 -13.48 3.69 12.43
N ASP A 310 -14.35 3.48 11.46
CA ASP A 310 -15.78 3.20 11.66
C ASP A 310 -16.59 4.30 12.40
N ASP A 311 -16.03 5.49 12.56
CA ASP A 311 -16.70 6.62 13.24
C ASP A 311 -17.20 7.68 12.24
N VAL A 312 -18.39 7.45 11.69
CA VAL A 312 -19.09 8.38 10.79
C VAL A 312 -19.40 9.70 11.50
N THR A 313 -19.65 9.66 12.84
CA THR A 313 -20.00 10.84 13.62
C THR A 313 -18.83 11.79 13.84
N ALA A 314 -17.61 11.28 13.83
CA ALA A 314 -16.38 12.08 13.81
C ALA A 314 -15.96 12.50 12.38
N LEU A 315 -16.26 11.66 11.37
CA LEU A 315 -15.88 11.91 9.97
C LEU A 315 -16.70 13.08 9.37
N ALA A 316 -18.02 13.15 9.65
CA ALA A 316 -18.87 14.19 9.09
C ALA A 316 -18.47 15.63 9.53
N PRO A 317 -18.17 15.94 10.80
CA PRO A 317 -17.63 17.23 11.19
C PRO A 317 -16.28 17.57 10.55
N ALA A 318 -15.38 16.59 10.35
CA ALA A 318 -14.13 16.80 9.65
C ALA A 318 -14.36 17.20 8.19
N LEU A 319 -15.28 16.50 7.49
CA LEU A 319 -15.72 16.85 6.14
C LEU A 319 -16.33 18.27 6.11
N ARG A 320 -17.28 18.54 7.01
CA ARG A 320 -17.93 19.87 7.12
C ARG A 320 -16.91 20.99 7.27
N ARG A 321 -15.94 20.82 8.17
CA ARG A 321 -14.89 21.82 8.40
C ARG A 321 -14.10 22.13 7.14
N LEU A 322 -13.60 21.10 6.44
CA LEU A 322 -12.78 21.33 5.24
C LEU A 322 -13.61 21.74 4.02
N ILE A 323 -14.88 21.36 3.91
CA ILE A 323 -15.76 21.79 2.82
C ILE A 323 -16.16 23.27 3.02
N ALA A 324 -16.53 23.69 4.23
CA ALA A 324 -17.04 25.02 4.49
C ALA A 324 -15.93 26.08 4.67
N ASP A 325 -14.78 25.71 5.22
CA ASP A 325 -13.71 26.65 5.60
C ASP A 325 -12.54 26.60 4.61
N HIS A 326 -12.51 27.57 3.69
CA HIS A 326 -11.43 27.74 2.72
C HIS A 326 -10.07 28.06 3.37
N ALA A 327 -10.07 28.80 4.52
CA ALA A 327 -8.83 29.13 5.21
C ALA A 327 -8.21 27.88 5.84
N ALA A 328 -9.04 27.02 6.47
CA ALA A 328 -8.61 25.74 6.98
C ALA A 328 -8.05 24.85 5.86
N ARG A 329 -8.73 24.74 4.70
CA ARG A 329 -8.21 23.98 3.55
C ARG A 329 -6.82 24.46 3.13
N ARG A 330 -6.61 25.80 3.02
CA ARG A 330 -5.29 26.35 2.66
C ARG A 330 -4.21 26.03 3.69
N GLY A 331 -4.55 26.09 4.97
CA GLY A 331 -3.65 25.75 6.06
C GLY A 331 -3.20 24.29 5.97
N PHE A 332 -4.13 23.36 5.86
CA PHE A 332 -3.81 21.93 5.69
C PHE A 332 -3.10 21.62 4.38
N ALA A 333 -3.42 22.33 3.29
CA ALA A 333 -2.71 22.19 2.01
C ALA A 333 -1.25 22.65 2.11
N ALA A 334 -0.94 23.65 2.93
CA ALA A 334 0.45 24.04 3.22
C ALA A 334 1.17 22.95 4.00
N GLY A 335 0.54 22.41 5.06
CA GLY A 335 1.08 21.29 5.81
C GLY A 335 1.25 20.01 4.97
N ALA A 336 0.33 19.75 4.00
CA ALA A 336 0.46 18.64 3.09
C ALA A 336 1.72 18.74 2.21
N ARG A 337 2.03 19.93 1.67
CA ARG A 337 3.26 20.17 0.91
C ARG A 337 4.52 20.02 1.74
N GLU A 338 4.49 20.46 2.99
CA GLU A 338 5.60 20.27 3.93
C GLU A 338 5.80 18.78 4.23
N ALA A 339 4.72 18.04 4.53
CA ALA A 339 4.77 16.60 4.75
C ALA A 339 5.28 15.83 3.52
N ALA A 340 4.86 16.22 2.32
CA ALA A 340 5.29 15.62 1.06
C ALA A 340 6.81 15.68 0.86
N ALA A 341 7.45 16.77 1.29
CA ALA A 341 8.91 16.92 1.18
C ALA A 341 9.69 15.91 2.04
N ALA A 342 9.07 15.36 3.09
CA ALA A 342 9.66 14.34 3.97
C ALA A 342 9.35 12.89 3.55
N LEU A 343 8.51 12.69 2.53
CA LEU A 343 8.22 11.35 2.01
C LEU A 343 9.39 10.83 1.16
N PRO A 344 9.74 9.53 1.26
CA PRO A 344 10.80 8.95 0.46
C PRO A 344 10.43 8.91 -1.03
N GLY A 345 11.43 9.04 -1.90
CA GLY A 345 11.30 8.71 -3.31
C GLY A 345 11.44 7.20 -3.55
N TRP A 346 11.04 6.73 -4.73
CA TRP A 346 11.17 5.32 -5.10
C TRP A 346 12.62 4.84 -5.13
N ASP A 347 13.54 5.70 -5.54
CA ASP A 347 14.99 5.45 -5.51
C ASP A 347 15.52 5.23 -4.08
N GLU A 348 14.98 5.97 -3.11
CA GLU A 348 15.32 5.81 -1.69
C GLU A 348 14.75 4.50 -1.13
N ALA A 349 13.50 4.16 -1.44
CA ALA A 349 12.88 2.90 -1.08
C ALA A 349 13.69 1.71 -1.64
N ALA A 350 14.07 1.76 -2.92
CA ALA A 350 14.87 0.71 -3.55
C ALA A 350 16.27 0.58 -2.93
N ARG A 351 16.94 1.70 -2.59
CA ARG A 351 18.22 1.65 -1.86
C ARG A 351 18.06 1.01 -0.49
N GLY A 352 16.96 1.29 0.22
CA GLY A 352 16.65 0.65 1.49
C GLY A 352 16.53 -0.86 1.36
N VAL A 353 15.73 -1.33 0.40
CA VAL A 353 15.60 -2.77 0.10
C VAL A 353 16.93 -3.38 -0.33
N ALA A 354 17.67 -2.73 -1.24
CA ALA A 354 18.97 -3.21 -1.71
C ALA A 354 19.96 -3.39 -0.54
N THR A 355 19.96 -2.46 0.42
CA THR A 355 20.81 -2.55 1.62
C THR A 355 20.48 -3.78 2.46
N VAL A 356 19.18 -4.04 2.68
CA VAL A 356 18.74 -5.25 3.41
C VAL A 356 19.18 -6.51 2.67
N LEU A 357 18.91 -6.59 1.37
CA LEU A 357 19.23 -7.76 0.54
C LEU A 357 20.74 -8.05 0.48
N GLN A 358 21.57 -7.01 0.40
CA GLN A 358 23.04 -7.13 0.41
C GLN A 358 23.59 -7.57 1.76
N GLY A 359 22.91 -7.25 2.85
CA GLY A 359 23.29 -7.66 4.21
C GLY A 359 22.96 -9.11 4.54
N ILE A 360 22.22 -9.82 3.67
CA ILE A 360 21.87 -11.23 3.93
C ILE A 360 23.01 -12.13 3.47
N GLU A 361 23.69 -12.72 4.43
CA GLU A 361 24.78 -13.68 4.19
C GLU A 361 24.29 -14.94 3.46
N PRO A 362 25.15 -15.59 2.67
CA PRO A 362 24.86 -16.88 1.99
C PRO A 362 24.50 -18.02 2.94
#